data_9d009074087fe08fa9ce47caf8f75fb9
#
_entry.id   9d009074087fe08fa9ce47caf8f75fb9
#
_cell.length_a   1.000
_cell.length_b   1.000
_cell.length_c   1.000
_cell.angle_alpha   90.00
_cell.angle_beta   90.00
_cell.angle_gamma   90.00
#
_symmetry.space_group_name_H-M   'P 1'
#
loop_
_entity.id
_entity.type
_entity.pdbx_description
1 polymer ?
#
loop_
_entity_poly.entity_id
_entity_poly.type
_entity_poly.pdbx_seq_one_letter_code
_entity_poly.pdbx_strand_id
1 'polypeptide(L)'
;KLFAKLSAGGVPRNALYATTAVGALCFLTSLYGDKTVYMWLLNTSGMAGFITWLGIAVSHYRFRKGLLKQGYRLDQLPYRSKWFPFGPIFAFVLCAIVALGQDYQAFFATRIDWVAVAATYIGLPFFFAIWIGYALVRKCRLVRYEDMDIAPWIERNATPEPATDTSAGYAAYVARPANPTSGA
;
A
#
# COMPACT_ATOMS: atom_id res chain seq x y z
N LYS A 1 -5.60 11.17 16.00
CA LYS A 1 -6.07 12.56 15.76
C LYS A 1 -4.93 13.56 15.57
N LEU A 2 -3.71 13.31 16.10
CA LEU A 2 -2.57 14.22 15.98
C LEU A 2 -2.09 14.39 14.52
N PHE A 3 -2.01 13.28 13.77
CA PHE A 3 -1.55 13.26 12.37
C PHE A 3 -2.63 13.63 11.36
N ALA A 4 -3.90 13.67 11.77
CA ALA A 4 -5.02 14.04 10.92
C ALA A 4 -5.28 15.56 10.84
N LYS A 5 -4.52 16.36 11.62
CA LYS A 5 -4.64 17.83 11.55
C LYS A 5 -3.97 18.35 10.28
N LEU A 6 -4.77 18.95 9.43
CA LEU A 6 -4.31 19.64 8.22
C LEU A 6 -4.02 21.11 8.53
N SER A 7 -3.02 21.67 7.89
CA SER A 7 -2.73 23.10 7.86
C SER A 7 -3.76 23.82 6.99
N ALA A 8 -3.83 25.15 7.07
CA ALA A 8 -4.69 25.97 6.23
C ALA A 8 -4.50 25.73 4.71
N GLY A 9 -3.32 25.27 4.30
CA GLY A 9 -3.03 24.82 2.93
C GLY A 9 -3.25 23.32 2.65
N GLY A 10 -3.98 22.59 3.51
CA GLY A 10 -4.27 21.16 3.32
C GLY A 10 -3.11 20.20 3.60
N VAL A 11 -1.98 20.69 4.13
CA VAL A 11 -0.77 19.88 4.37
C VAL A 11 -0.78 19.27 5.78
N PRO A 12 -0.60 17.97 5.97
CA PRO A 12 -0.51 17.31 7.28
C PRO A 12 0.86 17.53 7.92
N ARG A 13 1.12 18.72 8.46
CA ARG A 13 2.43 19.12 9.01
C ARG A 13 2.99 18.14 10.05
N ASN A 14 2.14 17.64 10.95
CA ASN A 14 2.58 16.72 11.99
C ASN A 14 3.05 15.37 11.41
N ALA A 15 2.39 14.89 10.38
CA ALA A 15 2.82 13.69 9.66
C ALA A 15 4.15 13.93 8.95
N LEU A 16 4.28 15.09 8.29
CA LEU A 16 5.52 15.49 7.61
C LEU A 16 6.70 15.58 8.58
N TYR A 17 6.53 16.27 9.72
CA TYR A 17 7.58 16.34 10.75
C TYR A 17 7.98 14.98 11.30
N ALA A 18 7.00 14.10 11.57
CA ALA A 18 7.29 12.74 12.03
C ALA A 18 8.07 11.95 10.98
N THR A 19 7.67 12.01 9.70
CA THR A 19 8.37 11.34 8.61
C THR A 19 9.78 11.89 8.42
N THR A 20 9.94 13.21 8.49
CA THR A 20 11.25 13.86 8.40
C THR A 20 12.15 13.47 9.59
N ALA A 21 11.61 13.39 10.80
CA ALA A 21 12.36 12.95 11.97
C ALA A 21 12.86 11.51 11.84
N VAL A 22 11.99 10.61 11.33
CA VAL A 22 12.40 9.22 11.00
C VAL A 22 13.46 9.21 9.91
N GLY A 23 13.30 10.04 8.86
CA GLY A 23 14.29 10.19 7.80
C GLY A 23 15.64 10.71 8.32
N ALA A 24 15.63 11.62 9.29
CA ALA A 24 16.85 12.15 9.90
C ALA A 24 17.66 11.07 10.68
N LEU A 25 17.02 9.97 11.10
CA LEU A 25 17.74 8.84 11.71
C LEU A 25 18.75 8.21 10.73
N CYS A 26 18.54 8.34 9.42
CA CYS A 26 19.52 7.88 8.42
C CYS A 26 20.88 8.57 8.55
N PHE A 27 20.94 9.83 9.05
CA PHE A 27 22.19 10.53 9.28
C PHE A 27 23.00 9.97 10.47
N LEU A 28 22.34 9.26 11.41
CA LEU A 28 23.02 8.59 12.51
C LEU A 28 23.96 7.49 11.99
N THR A 29 23.61 6.84 10.89
CA THR A 29 24.49 5.83 10.27
C THR A 29 25.79 6.41 9.76
N SER A 30 25.79 7.68 9.32
CA SER A 30 26.99 8.40 8.90
C SER A 30 27.94 8.71 10.08
N LEU A 31 27.38 8.94 11.27
CA LEU A 31 28.16 9.19 12.47
C LEU A 31 28.85 7.94 13.00
N TYR A 32 28.24 6.78 12.84
CA TYR A 32 28.78 5.50 13.32
C TYR A 32 29.58 4.75 12.24
N GLY A 33 29.61 5.23 11.00
CA GLY A 33 30.43 4.69 9.91
C GLY A 33 30.08 3.25 9.51
N ASP A 34 28.96 2.71 9.94
CA ASP A 34 28.63 1.32 9.73
C ASP A 34 27.83 1.12 8.41
N LYS A 35 28.54 0.66 7.38
CA LYS A 35 27.96 0.29 6.09
C LYS A 35 26.85 -0.78 6.25
N THR A 36 26.92 -1.62 7.26
CA THR A 36 25.97 -2.71 7.52
C THR A 36 24.60 -2.16 7.86
N VAL A 37 24.50 -1.17 8.75
CA VAL A 37 23.25 -0.54 9.14
C VAL A 37 22.58 0.15 7.95
N TYR A 38 23.39 0.85 7.13
CA TYR A 38 22.90 1.49 5.92
C TYR A 38 22.27 0.45 4.96
N MET A 39 22.96 -0.67 4.71
CA MET A 39 22.46 -1.72 3.84
C MET A 39 21.19 -2.36 4.37
N TRP A 40 21.05 -2.55 5.68
CA TRP A 40 19.83 -3.06 6.30
C TRP A 40 18.65 -2.13 6.08
N LEU A 41 18.83 -0.83 6.28
CA LEU A 41 17.78 0.17 6.06
C LEU A 41 17.37 0.23 4.59
N LEU A 42 18.34 0.20 3.68
CA LEU A 42 18.11 0.22 2.24
C LEU A 42 17.29 -1.01 1.80
N ASN A 43 17.71 -2.21 2.21
CA ASN A 43 17.02 -3.45 1.89
C ASN A 43 15.61 -3.50 2.46
N THR A 44 15.43 -3.07 3.72
CA THR A 44 14.11 -3.00 4.36
C THR A 44 13.17 -2.04 3.61
N SER A 45 13.69 -0.89 3.18
CA SER A 45 12.92 0.09 2.40
C SER A 45 12.51 -0.48 1.04
N GLY A 46 13.42 -1.15 0.33
CA GLY A 46 13.14 -1.83 -0.93
C GLY A 46 12.05 -2.91 -0.77
N MET A 47 12.19 -3.74 0.26
CA MET A 47 11.21 -4.80 0.56
C MET A 47 9.82 -4.24 0.86
N ALA A 48 9.72 -3.13 1.60
CA ALA A 48 8.45 -2.45 1.86
C ALA A 48 7.77 -1.98 0.56
N GLY A 49 8.54 -1.52 -0.43
CA GLY A 49 8.05 -1.20 -1.77
C GLY A 49 7.41 -2.40 -2.45
N PHE A 50 8.09 -3.55 -2.50
CA PHE A 50 7.54 -4.78 -3.11
C PHE A 50 6.30 -5.28 -2.40
N ILE A 51 6.25 -5.25 -1.07
CA ILE A 51 5.05 -5.62 -0.29
C ILE A 51 3.87 -4.71 -0.68
N THR A 52 4.12 -3.42 -0.84
CA THR A 52 3.09 -2.47 -1.27
C THR A 52 2.55 -2.81 -2.66
N TRP A 53 3.42 -3.09 -3.63
CA TRP A 53 3.02 -3.50 -4.99
C TRP A 53 2.24 -4.82 -5.00
N LEU A 54 2.64 -5.80 -4.19
CA LEU A 54 1.88 -7.04 -4.00
C LEU A 54 0.48 -6.75 -3.45
N GLY A 55 0.37 -5.87 -2.45
CA GLY A 55 -0.90 -5.44 -1.88
C GLY A 55 -1.81 -4.75 -2.91
N ILE A 56 -1.26 -3.88 -3.74
CA ILE A 56 -1.98 -3.21 -4.83
C ILE A 56 -2.49 -4.24 -5.85
N ALA A 57 -1.66 -5.19 -6.27
CA ALA A 57 -2.04 -6.22 -7.23
C ALA A 57 -3.21 -7.08 -6.71
N VAL A 58 -3.14 -7.53 -5.45
CA VAL A 58 -4.22 -8.29 -4.79
C VAL A 58 -5.49 -7.46 -4.65
N SER A 59 -5.38 -6.20 -4.22
CA SER A 59 -6.52 -5.30 -4.06
C SER A 59 -7.22 -5.03 -5.40
N HIS A 60 -6.44 -4.78 -6.45
CA HIS A 60 -6.97 -4.57 -7.79
C HIS A 60 -7.70 -5.82 -8.33
N TYR A 61 -7.10 -7.00 -8.15
CA TYR A 61 -7.75 -8.26 -8.54
C TYR A 61 -9.05 -8.48 -7.77
N ARG A 62 -9.02 -8.31 -6.45
CA ARG A 62 -10.20 -8.50 -5.59
C ARG A 62 -11.31 -7.51 -5.90
N PHE A 63 -10.98 -6.24 -6.10
CA PHE A 63 -11.94 -5.20 -6.45
C PHE A 63 -12.69 -5.55 -7.74
N ARG A 64 -11.96 -5.87 -8.82
CA ARG A 64 -12.59 -6.22 -10.09
C ARG A 64 -13.40 -7.50 -10.03
N LYS A 65 -12.92 -8.49 -9.29
CA LYS A 65 -13.68 -9.74 -9.09
C LYS A 65 -14.94 -9.51 -8.26
N GLY A 66 -14.88 -8.67 -7.23
CA GLY A 66 -16.04 -8.25 -6.45
C GLY A 66 -17.08 -7.51 -7.30
N LEU A 67 -16.63 -6.57 -8.12
CA LEU A 67 -17.45 -5.82 -9.05
C LEU A 67 -18.23 -6.74 -10.00
N LEU A 68 -17.56 -7.70 -10.62
CA LEU A 68 -18.21 -8.69 -11.50
C LEU A 68 -19.20 -9.60 -10.75
N LYS A 69 -18.87 -10.01 -9.51
CA LYS A 69 -19.75 -10.85 -8.70
C LYS A 69 -21.01 -10.12 -8.22
N GLN A 70 -20.94 -8.80 -8.05
CA GLN A 70 -22.09 -7.96 -7.71
C GLN A 70 -22.93 -7.57 -8.93
N GLY A 71 -22.63 -8.11 -10.13
CA GLY A 71 -23.38 -7.88 -11.34
C GLY A 71 -23.04 -6.60 -12.10
N TYR A 72 -22.04 -5.84 -11.62
CA TYR A 72 -21.56 -4.67 -12.34
C TYR A 72 -20.70 -5.06 -13.55
N ARG A 73 -20.66 -4.20 -14.55
CA ARG A 73 -19.87 -4.41 -15.76
C ARG A 73 -18.55 -3.63 -15.69
N LEU A 74 -17.50 -4.19 -16.28
CA LEU A 74 -16.18 -3.53 -16.32
C LEU A 74 -16.15 -2.24 -17.17
N ASP A 75 -17.12 -2.05 -18.04
CA ASP A 75 -17.27 -0.84 -18.87
C ASP A 75 -17.77 0.39 -18.06
N GLN A 76 -18.33 0.15 -16.88
CA GLN A 76 -18.71 1.21 -15.93
C GLN A 76 -17.51 1.84 -15.21
N LEU A 77 -16.32 1.25 -15.35
CA LEU A 77 -15.10 1.80 -14.80
C LEU A 77 -14.52 2.88 -15.72
N PRO A 78 -14.09 4.05 -15.18
CA PRO A 78 -13.48 5.13 -15.98
C PRO A 78 -12.20 4.66 -16.67
N TYR A 79 -11.49 3.73 -16.07
CA TYR A 79 -10.31 3.07 -16.67
C TYR A 79 -10.44 1.56 -16.60
N ARG A 80 -10.34 0.90 -17.76
CA ARG A 80 -10.36 -0.55 -17.88
C ARG A 80 -9.09 -1.06 -18.56
N SER A 81 -8.35 -1.92 -17.88
CA SER A 81 -7.33 -2.73 -18.54
C SER A 81 -8.00 -3.89 -19.27
N LYS A 82 -7.68 -4.07 -20.55
CA LYS A 82 -8.16 -5.19 -21.37
C LYS A 82 -7.57 -6.54 -20.93
N TRP A 83 -6.48 -6.52 -20.15
CA TRP A 83 -5.71 -7.68 -19.74
C TRP A 83 -6.14 -8.27 -18.38
N PHE A 84 -7.34 -7.94 -17.92
CA PHE A 84 -7.88 -8.60 -16.73
C PHE A 84 -8.37 -10.01 -17.07
N PRO A 85 -8.06 -11.05 -16.25
CA PRO A 85 -7.39 -11.02 -14.94
C PRO A 85 -5.85 -11.14 -14.99
N PHE A 86 -5.24 -11.28 -16.16
CA PHE A 86 -3.81 -11.58 -16.30
C PHE A 86 -2.89 -10.45 -15.77
N GLY A 87 -3.25 -9.18 -15.98
CA GLY A 87 -2.42 -8.05 -15.56
C GLY A 87 -2.07 -8.07 -14.06
N PRO A 88 -3.05 -8.07 -13.15
CA PRO A 88 -2.77 -8.11 -11.72
C PRO A 88 -2.11 -9.41 -11.26
N ILE A 89 -2.39 -10.55 -11.89
CA ILE A 89 -1.74 -11.83 -11.58
C ILE A 89 -0.27 -11.77 -11.98
N PHE A 90 0.02 -11.30 -13.19
CA PHE A 90 1.38 -11.13 -13.68
C PHE A 90 2.19 -10.18 -12.79
N ALA A 91 1.62 -9.02 -12.44
CA ALA A 91 2.26 -8.06 -11.55
C ALA A 91 2.55 -8.68 -10.17
N PHE A 92 1.60 -9.44 -9.61
CA PHE A 92 1.80 -10.14 -8.34
C PHE A 92 2.95 -11.15 -8.42
N VAL A 93 2.94 -12.02 -9.43
CA VAL A 93 3.97 -13.06 -9.61
C VAL A 93 5.33 -12.43 -9.83
N LEU A 94 5.42 -11.41 -10.69
CA LEU A 94 6.68 -10.73 -10.97
C LEU A 94 7.24 -10.06 -9.71
N CYS A 95 6.42 -9.31 -8.97
CA CYS A 95 6.84 -8.69 -7.72
C CYS A 95 7.24 -9.72 -6.66
N ALA A 96 6.54 -10.87 -6.59
CA ALA A 96 6.89 -11.94 -5.67
C ALA A 96 8.25 -12.57 -6.03
N ILE A 97 8.48 -12.85 -7.32
CA ILE A 97 9.77 -13.39 -7.78
C ILE A 97 10.90 -12.42 -7.47
N VAL A 98 10.72 -11.12 -7.75
CA VAL A 98 11.75 -10.12 -7.47
C VAL A 98 11.99 -9.98 -5.97
N ALA A 99 10.93 -9.92 -5.16
CA ALA A 99 11.05 -9.81 -3.70
C ALA A 99 11.75 -11.01 -3.07
N LEU A 100 11.46 -12.23 -3.54
CA LEU A 100 12.10 -13.45 -3.04
C LEU A 100 13.49 -13.67 -3.64
N GLY A 101 13.75 -13.16 -4.83
CA GLY A 101 15.01 -13.29 -5.54
C GLY A 101 16.05 -12.20 -5.24
N GLN A 102 15.75 -11.25 -4.35
CA GLN A 102 16.64 -10.11 -4.09
C GLN A 102 18.06 -10.51 -3.69
N ASP A 103 18.21 -11.58 -2.95
CA ASP A 103 19.50 -12.07 -2.48
C ASP A 103 19.70 -13.55 -2.85
N TYR A 104 19.40 -13.87 -4.11
CA TYR A 104 19.54 -15.25 -4.59
C TYR A 104 20.98 -15.78 -4.45
N GLN A 105 21.99 -14.89 -4.53
CA GLN A 105 23.39 -15.28 -4.40
C GLN A 105 23.72 -15.83 -3.01
N ALA A 106 23.06 -15.33 -1.95
CA ALA A 106 23.25 -15.82 -0.60
C ALA A 106 22.82 -17.29 -0.43
N PHE A 107 21.85 -17.74 -1.23
CA PHE A 107 21.39 -19.14 -1.20
C PHE A 107 22.28 -20.10 -2.00
N PHE A 108 23.01 -19.59 -2.98
CA PHE A 108 23.92 -20.39 -3.84
C PHE A 108 25.38 -20.29 -3.42
N ALA A 109 25.70 -19.51 -2.38
CA ALA A 109 27.05 -19.41 -1.84
C ALA A 109 27.46 -20.75 -1.17
N THR A 110 28.75 -21.09 -1.25
CA THR A 110 29.32 -22.29 -0.60
C THR A 110 29.08 -22.27 0.92
N ARG A 111 28.95 -21.10 1.51
CA ARG A 111 28.51 -20.90 2.90
C ARG A 111 27.45 -19.82 2.92
N ILE A 112 26.27 -20.14 3.48
CA ILE A 112 25.17 -19.20 3.60
C ILE A 112 25.52 -18.16 4.66
N ASP A 113 25.53 -16.90 4.26
CA ASP A 113 25.62 -15.77 5.21
C ASP A 113 24.23 -15.45 5.75
N TRP A 114 23.89 -16.06 6.88
CA TRP A 114 22.59 -15.86 7.54
C TRP A 114 22.34 -14.42 7.95
N VAL A 115 23.41 -13.64 8.20
CA VAL A 115 23.28 -12.23 8.58
C VAL A 115 22.84 -11.43 7.35
N ALA A 116 23.42 -11.65 6.20
CA ALA A 116 23.04 -11.01 4.95
C ALA A 116 21.59 -11.39 4.54
N VAL A 117 21.24 -12.68 4.62
CA VAL A 117 19.88 -13.16 4.36
C VAL A 117 18.88 -12.50 5.32
N ALA A 118 19.17 -12.47 6.61
CA ALA A 118 18.30 -11.82 7.60
C ALA A 118 18.16 -10.32 7.30
N ALA A 119 19.26 -9.64 6.97
CA ALA A 119 19.25 -8.21 6.62
C ALA A 119 18.36 -7.91 5.39
N THR A 120 18.36 -8.79 4.41
CA THR A 120 17.56 -8.61 3.19
C THR A 120 16.08 -8.88 3.43
N TYR A 121 15.75 -9.93 4.16
CA TYR A 121 14.37 -10.40 4.29
C TYR A 121 13.67 -9.98 5.59
N ILE A 122 14.33 -9.26 6.52
CA ILE A 122 13.76 -8.84 7.81
C ILE A 122 12.47 -8.02 7.67
N GLY A 123 12.31 -7.32 6.56
CA GLY A 123 11.10 -6.56 6.26
C GLY A 123 9.84 -7.43 6.13
N LEU A 124 9.97 -8.67 5.64
CA LEU A 124 8.83 -9.59 5.48
C LEU A 124 8.25 -10.04 6.83
N PRO A 125 9.01 -10.67 7.74
CA PRO A 125 8.47 -11.09 9.03
C PRO A 125 7.98 -9.89 9.86
N PHE A 126 8.65 -8.74 9.77
CA PHE A 126 8.22 -7.53 10.44
C PHE A 126 6.85 -7.04 9.93
N PHE A 127 6.67 -7.01 8.61
CA PHE A 127 5.38 -6.68 8.00
C PHE A 127 4.28 -7.65 8.44
N PHE A 128 4.53 -8.97 8.36
CA PHE A 128 3.54 -9.96 8.75
C PHE A 128 3.21 -9.90 10.24
N ALA A 129 4.20 -9.64 11.11
CA ALA A 129 3.97 -9.46 12.54
C ALA A 129 3.02 -8.27 12.83
N ILE A 130 3.27 -7.12 12.18
CA ILE A 130 2.40 -5.95 12.31
C ILE A 130 1.01 -6.24 11.74
N TRP A 131 0.95 -6.82 10.54
CA TRP A 131 -0.31 -7.10 9.86
C TRP A 131 -1.18 -8.09 10.64
N ILE A 132 -0.60 -9.19 11.11
CA ILE A 132 -1.28 -10.19 11.94
C ILE A 132 -1.69 -9.58 13.27
N GLY A 133 -0.80 -8.85 13.94
CA GLY A 133 -1.09 -8.16 15.19
C GLY A 133 -2.27 -7.20 15.05
N TYR A 134 -2.28 -6.38 13.99
CA TYR A 134 -3.39 -5.49 13.70
C TYR A 134 -4.69 -6.26 13.41
N ALA A 135 -4.61 -7.32 12.61
CA ALA A 135 -5.77 -8.14 12.25
C ALA A 135 -6.40 -8.82 13.49
N LEU A 136 -5.57 -9.29 14.43
CA LEU A 136 -6.01 -9.91 15.68
C LEU A 136 -6.66 -8.88 16.61
N VAL A 137 -6.02 -7.73 16.83
CA VAL A 137 -6.53 -6.67 17.72
C VAL A 137 -7.84 -6.10 17.20
N ARG A 138 -7.92 -5.86 15.89
CA ARG A 138 -9.12 -5.27 15.26
C ARG A 138 -10.15 -6.32 14.82
N LYS A 139 -9.86 -7.62 15.01
CA LYS A 139 -10.71 -8.72 14.53
C LYS A 139 -11.09 -8.56 13.05
N CYS A 140 -10.16 -8.04 12.24
CA CYS A 140 -10.40 -7.81 10.84
C CYS A 140 -10.69 -9.12 10.12
N ARG A 141 -11.79 -9.18 9.39
CA ARG A 141 -12.13 -10.29 8.52
C ARG A 141 -11.98 -9.89 7.07
N LEU A 142 -11.61 -10.85 6.25
CA LEU A 142 -11.56 -10.62 4.82
C LEU A 142 -12.98 -10.41 4.29
N VAL A 143 -13.26 -9.22 3.76
CA VAL A 143 -14.58 -8.89 3.21
C VAL A 143 -14.89 -9.81 2.03
N ARG A 144 -16.08 -10.41 2.01
CA ARG A 144 -16.53 -11.26 0.89
C ARG A 144 -16.75 -10.39 -0.34
N TYR A 145 -16.70 -10.99 -1.51
CA TYR A 145 -16.88 -10.26 -2.77
C TYR A 145 -18.27 -9.61 -2.90
N GLU A 146 -19.27 -10.28 -2.33
CA GLU A 146 -20.65 -9.84 -2.33
C GLU A 146 -20.91 -8.66 -1.37
N ASP A 147 -20.12 -8.59 -0.29
CA ASP A 147 -20.26 -7.60 0.79
C ASP A 147 -19.35 -6.37 0.60
N MET A 148 -18.66 -6.29 -0.54
CA MET A 148 -17.80 -5.13 -0.83
C MET A 148 -18.66 -3.90 -1.15
N ASP A 149 -18.39 -2.79 -0.48
CA ASP A 149 -19.07 -1.49 -0.71
C ASP A 149 -18.53 -0.83 -1.99
N ILE A 150 -19.00 -1.31 -3.15
CA ILE A 150 -18.57 -0.84 -4.48
C ILE A 150 -19.58 0.17 -5.06
N ALA A 151 -20.87 0.07 -4.72
CA ALA A 151 -21.93 0.88 -5.28
C ALA A 151 -21.69 2.39 -5.19
N PRO A 152 -21.34 2.99 -4.03
CA PRO A 152 -21.13 4.43 -3.91
C PRO A 152 -19.98 4.94 -4.79
N TRP A 153 -19.00 4.07 -5.05
CA TRP A 153 -17.88 4.43 -5.91
C TRP A 153 -18.28 4.45 -7.39
N ILE A 154 -19.11 3.50 -7.83
CA ILE A 154 -19.62 3.45 -9.20
C ILE A 154 -20.56 4.62 -9.46
N GLU A 155 -21.51 4.90 -8.57
CA GLU A 155 -22.46 6.00 -8.69
C GLU A 155 -21.75 7.35 -8.78
N ARG A 156 -20.70 7.55 -7.98
CA ARG A 156 -19.90 8.78 -8.01
C ARG A 156 -19.19 8.98 -9.35
N ASN A 157 -18.69 7.90 -9.97
CA ASN A 157 -17.96 7.98 -11.24
C ASN A 157 -18.87 7.86 -12.46
N ALA A 158 -20.11 7.42 -12.29
CA ALA A 158 -21.11 7.39 -13.35
C ALA A 158 -21.72 8.78 -13.64
N THR A 159 -21.73 9.65 -12.64
CA THR A 159 -22.12 11.06 -12.83
C THR A 159 -20.91 11.82 -13.39
N PRO A 160 -20.93 12.29 -14.65
CA PRO A 160 -19.88 13.15 -15.16
C PRO A 160 -19.87 14.40 -14.25
N GLU A 161 -18.78 14.59 -13.51
CA GLU A 161 -18.60 15.85 -12.80
C GLU A 161 -18.53 16.94 -13.87
N PRO A 162 -19.40 18.00 -13.80
CA PRO A 162 -19.26 19.11 -14.70
C PRO A 162 -17.83 19.62 -14.55
N ALA A 163 -17.15 19.87 -15.67
CA ALA A 163 -15.76 20.33 -15.71
C ALA A 163 -15.63 21.66 -14.95
N THR A 164 -15.57 21.56 -13.65
CA THR A 164 -15.33 22.65 -12.71
C THR A 164 -13.87 22.59 -12.33
N ASP A 165 -13.28 23.77 -12.39
CA ASP A 165 -11.95 24.14 -11.93
C ASP A 165 -11.40 23.14 -10.86
N THR A 166 -10.30 22.50 -11.17
CA THR A 166 -9.70 21.40 -10.36
C THR A 166 -9.49 21.82 -8.89
N SER A 167 -9.36 23.10 -8.62
CA SER A 167 -9.22 23.68 -7.28
C SER A 167 -10.53 23.66 -6.48
N ALA A 168 -11.66 23.93 -7.11
CA ALA A 168 -12.98 23.91 -6.47
C ALA A 168 -13.46 22.48 -6.20
N GLY A 169 -13.17 21.54 -7.11
CA GLY A 169 -13.49 20.12 -6.94
C GLY A 169 -12.74 19.48 -5.75
N TYR A 170 -11.45 19.81 -5.59
CA TYR A 170 -10.66 19.34 -4.46
C TYR A 170 -11.14 19.92 -3.12
N ALA A 171 -11.49 21.20 -3.10
CA ALA A 171 -12.04 21.86 -1.90
C ALA A 171 -13.41 21.26 -1.49
N ALA A 172 -14.28 20.95 -2.44
CA ALA A 172 -15.55 20.28 -2.19
C ALA A 172 -15.37 18.81 -1.71
N TYR A 173 -14.35 18.10 -2.20
CA TYR A 173 -13.99 16.75 -1.74
C TYR A 173 -13.52 16.76 -0.28
N VAL A 174 -12.70 17.71 0.11
CA VAL A 174 -12.17 17.85 1.49
C VAL A 174 -13.25 18.32 2.46
N ALA A 175 -14.24 19.09 2.00
CA ALA A 175 -15.32 19.64 2.84
C ALA A 175 -16.46 18.62 3.13
N ARG A 176 -16.50 17.46 2.49
CA ARG A 176 -17.55 16.47 2.76
C ARG A 176 -17.36 15.82 4.14
N PRO A 177 -18.38 15.81 5.01
CA PRO A 177 -18.33 15.09 6.27
C PRO A 177 -18.16 13.59 5.99
N ALA A 178 -17.29 12.95 6.79
CA ALA A 178 -17.13 11.51 6.76
C ALA A 178 -18.50 10.84 6.97
N ASN A 179 -18.84 9.86 6.12
CA ASN A 179 -20.10 9.13 6.20
C ASN A 179 -20.25 8.50 7.59
N PRO A 180 -21.31 8.85 8.38
CA PRO A 180 -21.46 8.38 9.76
C PRO A 180 -21.76 6.88 9.89
N THR A 181 -21.90 6.13 8.78
CA THR A 181 -22.30 4.73 8.79
C THR A 181 -21.14 3.71 8.81
N SER A 182 -19.87 4.14 8.92
CA SER A 182 -18.72 3.22 8.98
C SER A 182 -18.28 2.84 10.40
N GLY A 183 -19.17 2.98 11.39
CA GLY A 183 -18.88 2.79 12.83
C GLY A 183 -19.91 1.91 13.53
N ALA A 184 -20.38 0.82 12.91
CA ALA A 184 -21.13 -0.22 13.60
C ALA A 184 -20.46 -1.59 13.42
#